data_238b7fa1775faa6a6244255e16b77ae6
#
_entry.id   238b7fa1775faa6a6244255e16b77ae6
#
_cell.length_a   1.000
_cell.length_b   1.000
_cell.length_c   1.000
_cell.angle_alpha   90.00
_cell.angle_beta   90.00
_cell.angle_gamma   90.00
#
_symmetry.space_group_name_H-M   'P 1'
#
loop_
_entity.id
_entity.type
_entity.pdbx_description
1 polymer ?
#
loop_
_entity_poly.entity_id
_entity_poly.type
_entity_poly.pdbx_seq_one_letter_code
_entity_poly.pdbx_strand_id
1 'polypeptide(L)'
;MTRQEGEVKACVQEEAIQKAQAFYDRILDGYGDDSIGELGGAHLALENVSMLAAKFLEDNRIGGSPLEKSTRYIFFDQKVKGEYLFFREPVLMTSAFKEVYVETCNMLFETYGRLIPPLTAIIEKQFPKEETISKW
;
A
#
# COMPACT_ATOMS: atom_id res chain seq x y z
N MET A 1 -1.91 -8.02 -23.19
CA MET A 1 -0.56 -8.49 -22.85
C MET A 1 -0.38 -9.87 -23.42
N THR A 2 0.43 -10.01 -24.46
CA THR A 2 0.61 -11.29 -25.17
C THR A 2 1.60 -12.19 -24.41
N ARG A 3 1.48 -13.51 -24.56
CA ARG A 3 2.36 -14.51 -23.91
C ARG A 3 3.85 -14.23 -24.22
N GLN A 4 4.18 -13.76 -25.41
CA GLN A 4 5.54 -13.38 -25.82
C GLN A 4 6.09 -12.17 -25.05
N GLU A 5 5.27 -11.15 -24.73
CA GLU A 5 5.70 -10.00 -23.94
C GLU A 5 6.03 -10.37 -22.48
N GLY A 6 5.35 -11.36 -21.93
CA GLY A 6 5.65 -11.89 -20.61
C GLY A 6 6.96 -12.66 -20.56
N GLU A 7 7.25 -13.48 -21.57
CA GLU A 7 8.48 -14.26 -21.66
C GLU A 7 9.72 -13.37 -21.89
N VAL A 8 9.62 -12.34 -22.73
CA VAL A 8 10.70 -11.36 -22.95
C VAL A 8 11.01 -10.57 -21.68
N LYS A 9 9.99 -10.13 -20.94
CA LYS A 9 10.18 -9.42 -19.66
C LYS A 9 10.83 -10.32 -18.59
N ALA A 10 10.45 -11.58 -18.51
CA ALA A 10 11.05 -12.53 -17.58
C ALA A 10 12.54 -12.75 -17.91
N CYS A 11 12.90 -12.93 -19.18
CA CYS A 11 14.28 -13.11 -19.61
C CYS A 11 15.16 -11.88 -19.28
N VAL A 12 14.68 -10.67 -19.56
CA VAL A 12 15.40 -9.43 -19.24
C VAL A 12 15.59 -9.26 -17.73
N GLN A 13 14.61 -9.65 -16.92
CA GLN A 13 14.69 -9.59 -15.48
C GLN A 13 15.72 -10.61 -14.93
N GLU A 14 15.76 -11.80 -15.50
CA GLU A 14 16.71 -12.85 -15.10
C GLU A 14 18.16 -12.46 -15.43
N GLU A 15 18.41 -11.88 -16.60
CA GLU A 15 19.72 -11.33 -16.94
C GLU A 15 20.16 -10.18 -16.00
N ALA A 16 19.22 -9.32 -15.61
CA ALA A 16 19.50 -8.23 -14.68
C ALA A 16 19.88 -8.76 -13.29
N ILE A 17 19.17 -9.79 -12.82
CA ILE A 17 19.47 -10.46 -11.54
C ILE A 17 20.85 -11.11 -11.58
N GLN A 18 21.20 -11.83 -12.66
CA GLN A 18 22.50 -12.46 -12.81
C GLN A 18 23.65 -11.45 -12.84
N LYS A 19 23.45 -10.31 -13.52
CA LYS A 19 24.45 -9.23 -13.56
C LYS A 19 24.61 -8.57 -12.19
N ALA A 20 23.54 -8.36 -11.46
CA ALA A 20 23.58 -7.84 -10.11
C ALA A 20 24.31 -8.81 -9.15
N GLN A 21 23.99 -10.11 -9.22
CA GLN A 21 24.66 -11.13 -8.43
C GLN A 21 26.16 -11.15 -8.70
N ALA A 22 26.56 -11.21 -9.97
CA ALA A 22 27.98 -11.22 -10.34
C ALA A 22 28.73 -9.95 -9.91
N PHE A 23 28.03 -8.81 -9.86
CA PHE A 23 28.59 -7.56 -9.35
C PHE A 23 28.82 -7.67 -7.83
N TYR A 24 27.84 -8.11 -7.06
CA TYR A 24 27.94 -8.26 -5.61
C TYR A 24 29.02 -9.28 -5.22
N ASP A 25 29.05 -10.45 -5.87
CA ASP A 25 30.08 -11.47 -5.63
C ASP A 25 31.48 -10.91 -5.84
N ARG A 26 31.69 -10.17 -6.94
CA ARG A 26 32.99 -9.57 -7.26
C ARG A 26 33.42 -8.51 -6.24
N ILE A 27 32.49 -7.68 -5.76
CA ILE A 27 32.85 -6.54 -4.92
C ILE A 27 32.87 -6.93 -3.44
N LEU A 28 31.85 -7.64 -2.94
CA LEU A 28 31.80 -8.07 -1.54
C LEU A 28 32.86 -9.14 -1.23
N ASP A 29 32.96 -10.17 -2.07
CA ASP A 29 33.92 -11.24 -1.86
C ASP A 29 35.34 -10.86 -2.27
N GLY A 30 35.47 -10.07 -3.34
CA GLY A 30 36.78 -9.69 -3.87
C GLY A 30 37.47 -8.55 -3.15
N TYR A 31 36.73 -7.58 -2.64
CA TYR A 31 37.28 -6.38 -1.99
C TYR A 31 36.91 -6.24 -0.51
N GLY A 32 35.94 -7.03 -0.03
CA GLY A 32 35.47 -6.97 1.37
C GLY A 32 34.86 -5.61 1.75
N ASP A 33 34.26 -4.90 0.77
CA ASP A 33 33.68 -3.59 0.98
C ASP A 33 32.17 -3.70 1.29
N ASP A 34 31.85 -3.69 2.58
CA ASP A 34 30.47 -3.77 3.08
C ASP A 34 29.63 -2.55 2.71
N SER A 35 30.24 -1.42 2.34
CA SER A 35 29.50 -0.20 1.99
C SER A 35 28.62 -0.36 0.75
N ILE A 36 28.98 -1.28 -0.14
CA ILE A 36 28.19 -1.61 -1.33
C ILE A 36 26.92 -2.38 -0.97
N GLY A 37 26.89 -3.07 0.16
CA GLY A 37 25.70 -3.72 0.69
C GLY A 37 24.54 -2.74 0.93
N GLU A 38 24.85 -1.46 1.22
CA GLU A 38 23.84 -0.41 1.39
C GLU A 38 23.07 -0.06 0.10
N LEU A 39 23.61 -0.43 -1.08
CA LEU A 39 22.90 -0.30 -2.36
C LEU A 39 21.81 -1.37 -2.52
N GLY A 40 21.86 -2.42 -1.73
CA GLY A 40 20.84 -3.47 -1.70
C GLY A 40 19.56 -2.96 -1.05
N GLY A 41 18.44 -3.07 -1.78
CA GLY A 41 17.12 -2.71 -1.26
C GLY A 41 16.10 -3.81 -1.52
N ALA A 42 15.15 -3.95 -0.62
CA ALA A 42 14.01 -4.84 -0.78
C ALA A 42 12.71 -4.07 -0.65
N HIS A 43 11.74 -4.38 -1.51
CA HIS A 43 10.38 -3.87 -1.40
C HIS A 43 9.53 -4.90 -0.68
N LEU A 44 8.99 -4.51 0.48
CA LEU A 44 8.10 -5.35 1.29
C LEU A 44 6.70 -4.77 1.26
N ALA A 45 5.72 -5.56 0.83
CA ALA A 45 4.31 -5.21 0.94
C ALA A 45 3.73 -5.80 2.22
N LEU A 46 3.22 -4.94 3.11
CA LEU A 46 2.51 -5.31 4.31
C LEU A 46 1.03 -5.07 4.09
N GLU A 47 0.27 -6.14 3.92
CA GLU A 47 -1.16 -6.06 3.61
C GLU A 47 -2.03 -6.44 4.82
N ASN A 48 -3.23 -5.87 4.87
CA ASN A 48 -4.22 -6.14 5.92
C ASN A 48 -3.74 -5.84 7.36
N VAL A 49 -2.85 -4.88 7.49
CA VAL A 49 -2.43 -4.35 8.79
C VAL A 49 -3.35 -3.21 9.23
N SER A 50 -3.57 -3.07 10.53
CA SER A 50 -4.33 -1.93 11.05
C SER A 50 -3.54 -0.63 10.92
N MET A 51 -4.23 0.52 10.89
CA MET A 51 -3.56 1.84 10.90
C MET A 51 -2.64 2.02 12.11
N LEU A 52 -2.98 1.43 13.26
CA LEU A 52 -2.13 1.44 14.45
C LEU A 52 -0.83 0.65 14.23
N ALA A 53 -0.93 -0.52 13.60
CA ALA A 53 0.25 -1.32 13.25
C ALA A 53 1.10 -0.63 12.18
N ALA A 54 0.49 -0.03 11.17
CA ALA A 54 1.18 0.76 10.16
C ALA A 54 1.98 1.90 10.81
N LYS A 55 1.35 2.67 11.70
CA LYS A 55 2.02 3.74 12.45
C LYS A 55 3.25 3.24 13.23
N PHE A 56 3.11 2.11 13.92
CA PHE A 56 4.22 1.51 14.67
C PHE A 56 5.38 1.10 13.76
N LEU A 57 5.07 0.51 12.61
CA LEU A 57 6.08 0.10 11.62
C LEU A 57 6.79 1.29 10.98
N GLU A 58 6.05 2.36 10.67
CA GLU A 58 6.56 3.55 10.03
C GLU A 58 7.42 4.43 10.96
N ASP A 59 7.20 4.37 12.25
CA ASP A 59 8.00 5.12 13.22
C ASP A 59 9.46 4.63 13.28
N ASN A 60 9.71 3.37 12.90
CA ASN A 60 11.04 2.80 12.77
C ASN A 60 11.67 3.14 11.41
N ARG A 61 12.11 4.39 11.25
CA ARG A 61 12.61 4.91 9.97
C ARG A 61 14.05 4.53 9.63
N ILE A 62 14.80 3.92 10.54
CA ILE A 62 16.19 3.56 10.29
C ILE A 62 16.21 2.39 9.32
N GLY A 63 16.78 2.63 8.13
CA GLY A 63 16.87 1.64 7.07
C GLY A 63 15.58 1.37 6.30
N GLY A 64 14.52 2.15 6.54
CA GLY A 64 13.23 2.00 5.87
C GLY A 64 12.70 3.29 5.25
N SER A 65 12.05 3.17 4.09
CA SER A 65 11.31 4.26 3.45
C SER A 65 9.86 3.81 3.27
N PRO A 66 8.99 4.00 4.28
CA PRO A 66 7.62 3.54 4.23
C PRO A 66 6.77 4.36 3.24
N LEU A 67 5.87 3.66 2.54
CA LEU A 67 4.83 4.25 1.73
C LEU A 67 3.49 3.63 2.14
N GLU A 68 2.62 4.45 2.67
CA GLU A 68 1.29 4.04 3.13
C GLU A 68 0.21 4.34 2.09
N LYS A 69 -0.78 3.46 2.00
CA LYS A 69 -2.02 3.70 1.27
C LYS A 69 -2.88 4.70 2.05
N SER A 70 -2.78 5.98 1.68
CA SER A 70 -3.41 7.07 2.43
C SER A 70 -4.84 7.35 1.99
N THR A 71 -5.74 7.60 2.95
CA THR A 71 -7.11 8.10 2.75
C THR A 71 -7.17 9.46 2.04
N ARG A 72 -6.06 10.19 1.96
CA ARG A 72 -5.95 11.45 1.20
C ARG A 72 -5.99 11.26 -0.31
N TYR A 73 -5.66 10.07 -0.80
CA TYR A 73 -5.56 9.75 -2.22
C TYR A 73 -6.49 8.63 -2.66
N ILE A 74 -6.93 7.80 -1.73
CA ILE A 74 -7.71 6.60 -2.03
C ILE A 74 -8.91 6.55 -1.09
N PHE A 75 -10.09 6.33 -1.67
CA PHE A 75 -11.29 6.07 -0.89
C PHE A 75 -11.29 4.64 -0.35
N PHE A 76 -11.59 4.49 0.94
CA PHE A 76 -11.66 3.19 1.61
C PHE A 76 -13.10 2.68 1.67
N ASP A 77 -13.79 2.75 0.54
CA ASP A 77 -15.19 2.33 0.36
C ASP A 77 -15.34 0.99 -0.35
N GLN A 78 -14.21 0.36 -0.71
CA GLN A 78 -14.19 -0.88 -1.44
C GLN A 78 -14.40 -2.09 -0.51
N LYS A 79 -15.27 -3.01 -0.94
CA LYS A 79 -15.45 -4.30 -0.28
C LYS A 79 -14.47 -5.34 -0.84
N VAL A 80 -13.80 -6.07 0.04
CA VAL A 80 -12.96 -7.21 -0.31
C VAL A 80 -13.73 -8.48 0.00
N LYS A 81 -13.99 -9.33 -0.99
CA LYS A 81 -14.84 -10.54 -0.86
C LYS A 81 -16.23 -10.24 -0.27
N GLY A 82 -16.81 -9.08 -0.60
CA GLY A 82 -18.13 -8.68 -0.15
C GLY A 82 -18.19 -8.00 1.22
N GLU A 83 -17.06 -7.82 1.91
CA GLU A 83 -16.99 -7.24 3.24
C GLU A 83 -16.09 -6.00 3.26
N TYR A 84 -16.44 -5.00 4.11
CA TYR A 84 -15.56 -3.88 4.40
C TYR A 84 -14.39 -4.31 5.29
N LEU A 85 -13.23 -3.70 5.07
CA LEU A 85 -12.03 -3.95 5.88
C LEU A 85 -12.04 -3.05 7.10
N PHE A 86 -12.33 -3.61 8.26
CA PHE A 86 -12.19 -3.00 9.57
C PHE A 86 -11.63 -4.00 10.57
N PHE A 87 -11.10 -3.51 11.68
CA PHE A 87 -10.51 -4.38 12.69
C PHE A 87 -11.59 -5.24 13.36
N ARG A 88 -11.37 -6.55 13.36
CA ARG A 88 -12.26 -7.54 13.98
C ARG A 88 -11.59 -8.12 15.21
N GLU A 89 -11.75 -7.41 16.32
CA GLU A 89 -11.18 -7.82 17.60
C GLU A 89 -11.74 -9.19 18.02
N PRO A 90 -10.87 -10.21 18.31
CA PRO A 90 -11.33 -11.59 18.53
C PRO A 90 -12.30 -11.76 19.69
N VAL A 91 -12.11 -11.04 20.80
CA VAL A 91 -13.01 -11.12 21.97
C VAL A 91 -14.37 -10.53 21.61
N LEU A 92 -14.39 -9.40 20.91
CA LEU A 92 -15.63 -8.76 20.47
C LEU A 92 -16.39 -9.63 19.48
N MET A 93 -15.68 -10.30 18.55
CA MET A 93 -16.26 -11.20 17.55
C MET A 93 -16.87 -12.47 18.15
N THR A 94 -16.54 -12.84 19.36
CA THR A 94 -17.14 -13.98 20.10
C THR A 94 -18.17 -13.56 21.15
N SER A 95 -18.36 -12.25 21.33
CA SER A 95 -19.29 -11.68 22.30
C SER A 95 -20.71 -11.53 21.75
N ALA A 96 -21.67 -11.24 22.63
CA ALA A 96 -23.05 -10.89 22.27
C ALA A 96 -23.15 -9.57 21.47
N PHE A 97 -22.09 -8.76 21.45
CA PHE A 97 -22.05 -7.48 20.74
C PHE A 97 -21.54 -7.57 19.30
N LYS A 98 -21.15 -8.76 18.83
CA LYS A 98 -20.61 -8.98 17.49
C LYS A 98 -21.49 -8.39 16.39
N GLU A 99 -22.78 -8.69 16.40
CA GLU A 99 -23.70 -8.26 15.34
C GLU A 99 -23.83 -6.75 15.31
N VAL A 100 -24.06 -6.13 16.45
CA VAL A 100 -24.17 -4.66 16.58
C VAL A 100 -22.89 -3.96 16.11
N TYR A 101 -21.75 -4.50 16.46
CA TYR A 101 -20.46 -3.96 16.04
C TYR A 101 -20.27 -4.03 14.52
N VAL A 102 -20.53 -5.18 13.91
CA VAL A 102 -20.39 -5.38 12.47
C VAL A 102 -21.37 -4.49 11.70
N GLU A 103 -22.64 -4.42 12.14
CA GLU A 103 -23.66 -3.56 11.52
C GLU A 103 -23.28 -2.07 11.62
N THR A 104 -22.79 -1.65 12.78
CA THR A 104 -22.34 -0.27 12.98
C THR A 104 -21.17 0.08 12.07
N CYS A 105 -20.17 -0.79 11.98
CA CYS A 105 -19.03 -0.58 11.06
C CYS A 105 -19.51 -0.52 9.61
N ASN A 106 -20.35 -1.43 9.17
CA ASN A 106 -20.90 -1.43 7.81
C ASN A 106 -21.67 -0.12 7.52
N MET A 107 -22.53 0.31 8.45
CA MET A 107 -23.28 1.57 8.34
C MET A 107 -22.33 2.78 8.20
N LEU A 108 -21.23 2.81 8.94
CA LEU A 108 -20.24 3.88 8.85
C LEU A 108 -19.55 3.90 7.47
N PHE A 109 -19.13 2.75 6.94
CA PHE A 109 -18.55 2.66 5.60
C PHE A 109 -19.54 3.05 4.50
N GLU A 110 -20.79 2.61 4.59
CA GLU A 110 -21.84 2.96 3.64
C GLU A 110 -22.17 4.46 3.69
N THR A 111 -22.20 5.04 4.88
CA THR A 111 -22.40 6.48 5.06
C THR A 111 -21.23 7.27 4.48
N TYR A 112 -20.00 6.84 4.74
CA TYR A 112 -18.80 7.42 4.16
C TYR A 112 -18.87 7.41 2.62
N GLY A 113 -19.12 6.24 2.01
CA GLY A 113 -19.22 6.12 0.55
C GLY A 113 -20.32 7.00 -0.06
N ARG A 114 -21.49 7.11 0.61
CA ARG A 114 -22.58 7.98 0.18
C ARG A 114 -22.26 9.47 0.25
N LEU A 115 -21.42 9.90 1.18
CA LEU A 115 -21.06 11.30 1.35
C LEU A 115 -20.00 11.78 0.36
N ILE A 116 -19.18 10.89 -0.19
CA ILE A 116 -18.10 11.26 -1.11
C ILE A 116 -18.60 12.04 -2.34
N PRO A 117 -19.57 11.55 -3.14
CA PRO A 117 -19.98 12.26 -4.35
C PRO A 117 -20.53 13.67 -4.09
N PRO A 118 -21.48 13.89 -3.15
CA PRO A 118 -22.02 15.22 -2.91
C PRO A 118 -20.98 16.18 -2.31
N LEU A 119 -20.09 15.71 -1.44
CA LEU A 119 -19.01 16.54 -0.90
C LEU A 119 -18.00 16.92 -1.98
N THR A 120 -17.62 15.99 -2.84
CA THR A 120 -16.74 16.27 -3.99
C THR A 120 -17.35 17.35 -4.87
N ALA A 121 -18.62 17.26 -5.22
CA ALA A 121 -19.31 18.27 -6.05
C ALA A 121 -19.34 19.66 -5.39
N ILE A 122 -19.55 19.72 -4.08
CA ILE A 122 -19.52 20.98 -3.32
C ILE A 122 -18.11 21.58 -3.33
N ILE A 123 -17.11 20.77 -3.06
CA ILE A 123 -15.70 21.20 -3.00
C ILE A 123 -15.24 21.70 -4.37
N GLU A 124 -15.51 20.96 -5.43
CA GLU A 124 -15.14 21.36 -6.80
C GLU A 124 -15.84 22.65 -7.25
N LYS A 125 -17.05 22.90 -6.76
CA LYS A 125 -17.75 24.16 -6.99
C LYS A 125 -17.14 25.34 -6.23
N GLN A 126 -16.73 25.12 -4.99
CA GLN A 126 -16.13 26.16 -4.14
C GLN A 126 -14.66 26.42 -4.47
N PHE A 127 -13.93 25.38 -4.85
CA PHE A 127 -12.51 25.41 -5.15
C PHE A 127 -12.26 24.74 -6.51
N PRO A 128 -12.61 25.42 -7.63
CA PRO A 128 -12.37 24.87 -8.96
C PRO A 128 -10.88 24.61 -9.16
N LYS A 129 -10.56 23.47 -9.76
CA LYS A 129 -9.18 23.13 -10.11
C LYS A 129 -8.66 24.16 -11.10
N GLU A 130 -7.60 24.86 -10.77
CA GLU A 130 -6.90 25.71 -11.73
C GLU A 130 -6.27 24.81 -12.79
N GLU A 131 -6.43 25.20 -14.07
CA GLU A 131 -5.89 24.44 -15.22
C GLU A 131 -4.38 24.22 -15.16
N THR A 132 -3.68 24.98 -14.33
CA THR A 132 -2.24 24.97 -14.15
C THR A 132 -1.73 23.77 -13.36
N ILE A 133 -2.57 23.06 -12.58
CA ILE A 133 -2.16 21.94 -11.73
C ILE A 133 -2.20 20.59 -12.48
N SER A 134 -2.73 20.55 -13.70
CA SER A 134 -2.89 19.31 -14.46
C SER A 134 -1.63 18.82 -15.19
N LYS A 135 -0.43 19.34 -14.90
CA LYS A 135 0.81 19.03 -15.63
C LYS A 135 1.91 18.40 -14.77
N TRP A 136 1.56 17.75 -13.68
CA TRP A 136 2.52 16.94 -12.91
C TRP A 136 2.07 15.49 -12.79
#